data_4dc20df912c7211704be916bfdbfdca9
#
_entry.id   4dc20df912c7211704be916bfdbfdca9
#
_cell.length_a   1.000
_cell.length_b   1.000
_cell.length_c   1.000
_cell.angle_alpha   90.00
_cell.angle_beta   90.00
_cell.angle_gamma   90.00
#
_symmetry.space_group_name_H-M   'P 1'
#
loop_
_entity.id
_entity.type
_entity.pdbx_description
1 polymer ?
#
loop_
_entity_poly.entity_id
_entity_poly.type
_entity_poly.pdbx_seq_one_letter_code
_entity_poly.pdbx_strand_id
1 'polypeptide(L)'
;MNNINPYNNSEKKKTQIINMFDNISQTYDLLNMLLSFRMDYIWRKKLIKHINNCPEKILDIATGTADLAIMAAKYTNANITGIDISNKMLRVGNKKIKKFKLSNKISLQLADAENLPFKNNSFQAITSGFGVRNFQNINLGLSEMYRVLENDGILLILEPSKPSIFPIKQIYNTYFTYVLPFLGKIISKDKMAYTYLINSVNEFYTKTTFLKKLKKIGFKDCKHIPITFGIVSLYIAKK
;
A
#
# COMPACT_ATOMS: atom_id res chain seq x y z
N MET A 1 1.11 13.86 -13.11
CA MET A 1 -0.10 13.09 -12.76
C MET A 1 -1.26 14.05 -12.71
N ASN A 2 -2.34 13.78 -13.43
CA ASN A 2 -3.61 14.43 -13.16
C ASN A 2 -3.99 14.05 -11.73
N ASN A 3 -4.36 15.05 -10.91
CA ASN A 3 -4.79 14.80 -9.53
C ASN A 3 -6.16 14.09 -9.55
N ILE A 4 -6.13 12.76 -9.65
CA ILE A 4 -7.36 11.97 -9.51
C ILE A 4 -7.76 12.01 -8.05
N ASN A 5 -8.96 12.52 -7.83
CA ASN A 5 -9.60 12.60 -6.53
C ASN A 5 -10.67 11.52 -6.39
N PRO A 6 -10.91 10.98 -5.19
CA PRO A 6 -12.01 10.03 -4.94
C PRO A 6 -13.38 10.62 -5.25
N TYR A 7 -13.59 11.87 -4.91
CA TYR A 7 -14.87 12.57 -5.04
C TYR A 7 -14.72 13.80 -5.93
N ASN A 8 -15.80 14.18 -6.62
CA ASN A 8 -15.83 15.38 -7.45
C ASN A 8 -16.29 16.59 -6.61
N ASN A 9 -15.46 17.00 -5.66
CA ASN A 9 -15.68 18.17 -4.80
C ASN A 9 -14.40 19.01 -4.68
N SER A 10 -14.49 20.18 -4.03
CA SER A 10 -13.39 21.15 -3.89
C SER A 10 -12.37 20.80 -2.79
N GLU A 11 -12.58 19.71 -2.03
CA GLU A 11 -11.67 19.32 -0.96
C GLU A 11 -10.31 18.86 -1.51
N LYS A 12 -9.25 19.03 -0.71
CA LYS A 12 -7.93 18.49 -1.04
C LYS A 12 -7.98 16.97 -1.18
N LYS A 13 -7.21 16.40 -2.10
CA LYS A 13 -7.11 14.95 -2.33
C LYS A 13 -6.95 14.17 -1.03
N LYS A 14 -6.07 14.63 -0.14
CA LYS A 14 -5.80 13.97 1.16
C LYS A 14 -7.07 13.83 2.02
N THR A 15 -7.87 14.88 2.15
CA THR A 15 -9.14 14.86 2.89
C THR A 15 -10.12 13.86 2.26
N GLN A 16 -10.23 13.87 0.94
CA GLN A 16 -11.10 12.93 0.22
C GLN A 16 -10.65 11.48 0.39
N ILE A 17 -9.34 11.21 0.42
CA ILE A 17 -8.76 9.88 0.69
C ILE A 17 -9.11 9.41 2.09
N ILE A 18 -8.97 10.28 3.11
CA ILE A 18 -9.35 9.95 4.50
C ILE A 18 -10.84 9.58 4.55
N ASN A 19 -11.71 10.42 4.00
CA ASN A 19 -13.15 10.21 3.99
C ASN A 19 -13.54 8.89 3.30
N MET A 20 -12.94 8.61 2.13
CA MET A 20 -13.19 7.39 1.39
C MET A 20 -12.79 6.15 2.18
N PHE A 21 -11.55 6.09 2.70
CA PHE A 21 -11.10 4.94 3.47
C PHE A 21 -11.84 4.78 4.80
N ASP A 22 -12.20 5.89 5.45
CA ASP A 22 -13.06 5.86 6.63
C ASP A 22 -14.43 5.23 6.34
N ASN A 23 -15.05 5.55 5.18
CA ASN A 23 -16.35 5.03 4.79
C ASN A 23 -16.33 3.52 4.50
N ILE A 24 -15.27 3.01 3.90
CA ILE A 24 -15.17 1.59 3.54
C ILE A 24 -14.47 0.74 4.59
N SER A 25 -13.97 1.31 5.68
CA SER A 25 -13.07 0.63 6.64
C SER A 25 -13.61 -0.70 7.18
N GLN A 26 -14.92 -0.81 7.43
CA GLN A 26 -15.53 -2.03 7.98
C GLN A 26 -15.64 -3.17 6.96
N THR A 27 -15.75 -2.84 5.68
CA THR A 27 -15.91 -3.82 4.59
C THR A 27 -14.64 -4.02 3.77
N TYR A 28 -13.60 -3.23 4.05
CA TYR A 28 -12.36 -3.15 3.27
C TYR A 28 -11.68 -4.51 3.08
N ASP A 29 -11.50 -5.26 4.17
CA ASP A 29 -10.83 -6.56 4.11
C ASP A 29 -11.64 -7.58 3.30
N LEU A 30 -12.96 -7.63 3.53
CA LEU A 30 -13.86 -8.50 2.77
C LEU A 30 -13.81 -8.19 1.28
N LEU A 31 -13.84 -6.90 0.94
CA LEU A 31 -13.81 -6.44 -0.44
C LEU A 31 -12.49 -6.78 -1.12
N ASN A 32 -11.36 -6.51 -0.47
CA ASN A 32 -10.05 -6.88 -1.01
C ASN A 32 -9.94 -8.39 -1.21
N MET A 33 -10.40 -9.18 -0.25
CA MET A 33 -10.42 -10.63 -0.35
C MET A 33 -11.23 -11.12 -1.56
N LEU A 34 -12.43 -10.58 -1.76
CA LEU A 34 -13.31 -10.97 -2.88
C LEU A 34 -12.76 -10.48 -4.22
N LEU A 35 -12.37 -9.21 -4.30
CA LEU A 35 -11.88 -8.61 -5.54
C LEU A 35 -10.51 -9.13 -5.98
N SER A 36 -9.68 -9.58 -5.06
CA SER A 36 -8.39 -10.19 -5.38
C SER A 36 -8.45 -11.72 -5.48
N PHE A 37 -9.60 -12.35 -5.23
CA PHE A 37 -9.71 -13.80 -5.06
C PHE A 37 -8.70 -14.34 -4.04
N ARG A 38 -8.49 -13.61 -2.93
CA ARG A 38 -7.48 -13.89 -1.88
C ARG A 38 -6.03 -13.86 -2.35
N MET A 39 -5.76 -13.42 -3.58
CA MET A 39 -4.40 -13.28 -4.10
C MET A 39 -3.60 -12.19 -3.36
N ASP A 40 -4.28 -11.21 -2.77
CA ASP A 40 -3.69 -10.17 -1.95
C ASP A 40 -2.86 -10.72 -0.78
N TYR A 41 -3.26 -11.82 -0.18
CA TYR A 41 -2.47 -12.55 0.82
C TYR A 41 -1.16 -13.10 0.23
N ILE A 42 -1.21 -13.71 -0.95
CA ILE A 42 -0.04 -14.26 -1.63
C ILE A 42 0.93 -13.15 -2.02
N TRP A 43 0.41 -12.03 -2.50
CA TRP A 43 1.22 -10.87 -2.89
C TRP A 43 1.95 -10.27 -1.68
N ARG A 44 1.25 -10.05 -0.55
CA ARG A 44 1.88 -9.57 0.70
C ARG A 44 2.92 -10.56 1.22
N LYS A 45 2.62 -11.88 1.21
CA LYS A 45 3.58 -12.91 1.59
C LYS A 45 4.84 -12.87 0.71
N LYS A 46 4.68 -12.59 -0.59
CA LYS A 46 5.81 -12.46 -1.50
C LYS A 46 6.66 -11.23 -1.17
N LEU A 47 6.03 -10.11 -0.81
CA LEU A 47 6.74 -8.92 -0.33
C LEU A 47 7.57 -9.23 0.92
N ILE A 48 6.96 -9.86 1.94
CA ILE A 48 7.63 -10.16 3.21
C ILE A 48 8.86 -11.05 3.02
N LYS A 49 8.85 -11.97 2.06
CA LYS A 49 10.02 -12.82 1.75
C LYS A 49 11.26 -12.05 1.28
N HIS A 50 11.10 -10.80 0.89
CA HIS A 50 12.22 -9.92 0.51
C HIS A 50 12.74 -9.06 1.67
N ILE A 51 12.16 -9.18 2.87
CA ILE A 51 12.71 -8.58 4.08
C ILE A 51 13.93 -9.40 4.47
N ASN A 52 15.11 -8.84 4.23
CA ASN A 52 16.40 -9.45 4.55
C ASN A 52 16.98 -8.83 5.83
N ASN A 53 18.09 -9.40 6.32
CA ASN A 53 18.91 -8.88 7.42
C ASN A 53 18.23 -8.84 8.80
N CYS A 54 17.16 -9.63 9.01
CA CYS A 54 16.48 -9.75 10.31
C CYS A 54 16.25 -8.38 11.00
N PRO A 55 15.50 -7.47 10.38
CA PRO A 55 15.31 -6.13 10.93
C PRO A 55 14.67 -6.21 12.32
N GLU A 56 15.10 -5.33 13.22
CA GLU A 56 14.48 -5.17 14.54
C GLU A 56 13.25 -4.27 14.49
N LYS A 57 13.25 -3.28 13.57
CA LYS A 57 12.19 -2.28 13.43
C LYS A 57 11.74 -2.16 11.98
N ILE A 58 10.46 -2.36 11.75
CA ILE A 58 9.81 -2.18 10.45
C ILE A 58 8.77 -1.09 10.54
N LEU A 59 8.74 -0.18 9.57
CA LEU A 59 7.67 0.79 9.39
C LEU A 59 6.75 0.33 8.25
N ASP A 60 5.46 0.11 8.55
CA ASP A 60 4.44 -0.20 7.54
C ASP A 60 3.62 1.06 7.25
N ILE A 61 3.82 1.64 6.07
CA ILE A 61 3.23 2.92 5.67
C ILE A 61 1.95 2.70 4.88
N ALA A 62 0.90 3.47 5.22
CA ALA A 62 -0.47 3.26 4.75
C ALA A 62 -0.92 1.83 5.11
N THR A 63 -0.75 1.49 6.39
CA THR A 63 -0.98 0.13 6.92
C THR A 63 -2.45 -0.31 6.83
N GLY A 64 -3.38 0.63 6.71
CA GLY A 64 -4.82 0.39 6.63
C GLY A 64 -5.32 -0.40 7.84
N THR A 65 -5.89 -1.57 7.57
CA THR A 65 -6.37 -2.53 8.58
C THR A 65 -5.27 -3.45 9.11
N ALA A 66 -3.99 -3.11 8.90
CA ALA A 66 -2.79 -3.78 9.40
C ALA A 66 -2.51 -5.18 8.85
N ASP A 67 -3.05 -5.57 7.68
CA ASP A 67 -2.81 -6.91 7.13
C ASP A 67 -1.33 -7.19 6.86
N LEU A 68 -0.62 -6.21 6.26
CA LEU A 68 0.81 -6.35 5.96
C LEU A 68 1.64 -6.33 7.24
N ALA A 69 1.33 -5.44 8.19
CA ALA A 69 1.97 -5.38 9.50
C ALA A 69 1.80 -6.69 10.29
N ILE A 70 0.59 -7.26 10.32
CA ILE A 70 0.31 -8.55 10.96
C ILE A 70 1.11 -9.67 10.28
N MET A 71 1.19 -9.67 8.97
CA MET A 71 1.99 -10.65 8.24
C MET A 71 3.49 -10.48 8.55
N ALA A 72 4.02 -9.25 8.54
CA ALA A 72 5.40 -8.98 8.91
C ALA A 72 5.74 -9.50 10.31
N ALA A 73 4.88 -9.23 11.32
CA ALA A 73 5.09 -9.70 12.69
C ALA A 73 5.04 -11.23 12.86
N LYS A 74 4.34 -11.94 11.96
CA LYS A 74 4.29 -13.42 11.96
C LYS A 74 5.51 -14.06 11.30
N TYR A 75 6.12 -13.39 10.33
CA TYR A 75 7.22 -13.94 9.54
C TYR A 75 8.59 -13.34 9.90
N THR A 76 8.63 -12.35 10.80
CA THR A 76 9.86 -11.74 11.31
C THR A 76 9.81 -11.62 12.84
N ASN A 77 10.96 -11.34 13.44
CA ASN A 77 11.05 -11.03 14.87
C ASN A 77 11.00 -9.50 15.14
N ALA A 78 10.75 -8.69 14.12
CA ALA A 78 10.73 -7.24 14.21
C ALA A 78 9.57 -6.70 15.05
N ASN A 79 9.79 -5.54 15.65
CA ASN A 79 8.73 -4.65 16.12
C ASN A 79 8.21 -3.82 14.94
N ILE A 80 6.91 -3.84 14.74
CA ILE A 80 6.26 -3.18 13.60
C ILE A 80 5.57 -1.92 14.07
N THR A 81 5.90 -0.79 13.46
CA THR A 81 5.12 0.44 13.56
C THR A 81 4.28 0.59 12.29
N GLY A 82 2.96 0.53 12.39
CA GLY A 82 2.07 0.79 11.27
C GLY A 82 1.51 2.21 11.35
N ILE A 83 1.53 2.94 10.24
CA ILE A 83 0.93 4.27 10.16
C ILE A 83 -0.14 4.35 9.07
N ASP A 84 -1.18 5.11 9.34
CA ASP A 84 -2.22 5.44 8.35
C ASP A 84 -2.82 6.81 8.65
N ILE A 85 -3.38 7.47 7.63
CA ILE A 85 -4.10 8.75 7.78
C ILE A 85 -5.56 8.56 8.17
N SER A 86 -6.12 7.34 8.05
CA SER A 86 -7.50 6.99 8.40
C SER A 86 -7.56 6.38 9.80
N ASN A 87 -8.18 7.11 10.73
CA ASN A 87 -8.35 6.62 12.10
C ASN A 87 -9.29 5.39 12.15
N LYS A 88 -10.29 5.31 11.26
CA LYS A 88 -11.22 4.18 11.24
C LYS A 88 -10.53 2.90 10.74
N MET A 89 -9.61 3.00 9.76
CA MET A 89 -8.76 1.90 9.35
C MET A 89 -7.92 1.38 10.51
N LEU A 90 -7.23 2.28 11.23
CA LEU A 90 -6.40 1.92 12.39
C LEU A 90 -7.23 1.25 13.51
N ARG A 91 -8.47 1.71 13.74
CA ARG A 91 -9.37 1.04 14.71
C ARG A 91 -9.68 -0.41 14.32
N VAL A 92 -9.92 -0.69 13.04
CA VAL A 92 -10.09 -2.07 12.55
C VAL A 92 -8.80 -2.86 12.72
N GLY A 93 -7.66 -2.28 12.34
CA GLY A 93 -6.33 -2.88 12.50
C GLY A 93 -6.04 -3.26 13.96
N ASN A 94 -6.29 -2.36 14.91
CA ASN A 94 -6.09 -2.62 16.33
C ASN A 94 -6.95 -3.79 16.84
N LYS A 95 -8.20 -3.93 16.39
CA LYS A 95 -9.03 -5.10 16.72
C LYS A 95 -8.42 -6.40 16.20
N LYS A 96 -7.89 -6.39 14.97
CA LYS A 96 -7.22 -7.55 14.36
C LYS A 96 -5.93 -7.91 15.10
N ILE A 97 -5.09 -6.92 15.43
CA ILE A 97 -3.85 -7.12 16.19
C ILE A 97 -4.14 -7.79 17.54
N LYS A 98 -5.15 -7.32 18.28
CA LYS A 98 -5.60 -7.93 19.53
C LYS A 98 -6.08 -9.37 19.32
N LYS A 99 -6.91 -9.62 18.30
CA LYS A 99 -7.41 -10.95 17.93
C LYS A 99 -6.28 -11.95 17.65
N PHE A 100 -5.20 -11.50 17.00
CA PHE A 100 -4.03 -12.33 16.71
C PHE A 100 -2.99 -12.36 17.84
N LYS A 101 -3.23 -11.68 18.97
CA LYS A 101 -2.31 -11.61 20.13
C LYS A 101 -0.94 -11.02 19.76
N LEU A 102 -0.92 -10.00 18.89
CA LEU A 102 0.31 -9.37 18.41
C LEU A 102 0.53 -7.95 18.97
N SER A 103 -0.20 -7.56 20.02
CA SER A 103 -0.12 -6.21 20.61
C SER A 103 1.25 -5.86 21.21
N ASN A 104 2.06 -6.87 21.52
CA ASN A 104 3.45 -6.68 21.98
C ASN A 104 4.45 -6.46 20.83
N LYS A 105 4.08 -6.76 19.59
CA LYS A 105 4.94 -6.64 18.40
C LYS A 105 4.51 -5.53 17.44
N ILE A 106 3.24 -5.10 17.47
CA ILE A 106 2.69 -4.15 16.51
C ILE A 106 2.08 -2.98 17.24
N SER A 107 2.52 -1.77 16.92
CA SER A 107 1.90 -0.51 17.32
C SER A 107 1.34 0.21 16.10
N LEU A 108 0.13 0.80 16.21
CA LEU A 108 -0.47 1.60 15.15
C LEU A 108 -0.55 3.06 15.57
N GLN A 109 -0.20 3.97 14.65
CA GLN A 109 -0.20 5.41 14.88
C GLN A 109 -0.88 6.16 13.72
N LEU A 110 -1.70 7.15 14.06
CA LEU A 110 -2.25 8.10 13.09
C LEU A 110 -1.14 9.04 12.64
N ALA A 111 -0.74 8.94 11.37
CA ALA A 111 0.31 9.79 10.81
C ALA A 111 0.19 9.90 9.29
N ASP A 112 0.75 10.99 8.77
CA ASP A 112 0.83 11.27 7.33
C ASP A 112 2.16 10.78 6.76
N ALA A 113 2.09 9.95 5.73
CA ALA A 113 3.28 9.46 5.03
C ALA A 113 4.12 10.58 4.37
N GLU A 114 3.52 11.73 4.13
CA GLU A 114 4.19 12.91 3.55
C GLU A 114 4.85 13.81 4.61
N ASN A 115 4.68 13.49 5.90
CA ASN A 115 5.31 14.18 7.04
C ASN A 115 5.41 13.20 8.22
N LEU A 116 6.40 12.33 8.18
CA LEU A 116 6.56 11.24 9.15
C LEU A 116 7.08 11.75 10.50
N PRO A 117 6.41 11.43 11.63
CA PRO A 117 6.81 11.88 12.97
C PRO A 117 7.97 11.04 13.56
N PHE A 118 8.92 10.66 12.72
CA PHE A 118 10.07 9.85 13.13
C PHE A 118 11.39 10.55 12.83
N LYS A 119 12.42 10.23 13.59
CA LYS A 119 13.79 10.70 13.35
C LYS A 119 14.35 10.08 12.06
N ASN A 120 15.41 10.71 11.53
CA ASN A 120 16.16 10.13 10.42
C ASN A 120 16.75 8.78 10.84
N ASN A 121 16.85 7.84 9.88
CA ASN A 121 17.50 6.53 10.10
C ASN A 121 16.94 5.80 11.34
N SER A 122 15.64 5.55 11.37
CA SER A 122 14.93 4.95 12.51
C SER A 122 14.42 3.53 12.26
N PHE A 123 14.42 3.08 11.00
CA PHE A 123 13.87 1.78 10.61
C PHE A 123 14.78 1.05 9.63
N GLN A 124 15.02 -0.25 9.85
CA GLN A 124 15.81 -1.08 8.96
C GLN A 124 15.04 -1.54 7.72
N ALA A 125 13.71 -1.59 7.81
CA ALA A 125 12.86 -1.89 6.66
C ALA A 125 11.61 -1.00 6.66
N ILE A 126 11.19 -0.63 5.46
CA ILE A 126 9.91 0.07 5.23
C ILE A 126 9.09 -0.75 4.26
N THR A 127 7.83 -0.97 4.59
CA THR A 127 6.85 -1.63 3.73
C THR A 127 5.69 -0.70 3.41
N SER A 128 5.10 -0.84 2.22
CA SER A 128 3.82 -0.23 1.88
C SER A 128 3.09 -1.12 0.90
N GLY A 129 1.89 -1.55 1.26
CA GLY A 129 1.05 -2.39 0.41
C GLY A 129 -0.18 -1.65 -0.10
N PHE A 130 -0.21 -1.33 -1.41
CA PHE A 130 -1.34 -0.70 -2.08
C PHE A 130 -1.68 0.73 -1.60
N GLY A 131 -0.68 1.43 -0.99
CA GLY A 131 -0.88 2.73 -0.36
C GLY A 131 -0.31 3.91 -1.14
N VAL A 132 0.87 3.77 -1.76
CA VAL A 132 1.68 4.87 -2.31
C VAL A 132 0.95 5.66 -3.42
N ARG A 133 0.14 5.00 -4.24
CA ARG A 133 -0.63 5.66 -5.31
C ARG A 133 -1.65 6.68 -4.78
N ASN A 134 -2.04 6.55 -3.50
CA ASN A 134 -3.03 7.41 -2.86
C ASN A 134 -2.42 8.70 -2.28
N PHE A 135 -1.10 8.81 -2.17
CA PHE A 135 -0.45 10.01 -1.65
C PHE A 135 -0.84 11.23 -2.48
N GLN A 136 -1.01 12.37 -1.82
CA GLN A 136 -1.24 13.64 -2.48
C GLN A 136 0.02 14.09 -3.22
N ASN A 137 1.17 13.95 -2.55
CA ASN A 137 2.49 14.19 -3.12
C ASN A 137 3.39 12.97 -2.92
N ILE A 138 3.46 12.11 -3.94
CA ILE A 138 4.27 10.89 -3.90
C ILE A 138 5.77 11.20 -3.69
N ASN A 139 6.29 12.31 -4.21
CA ASN A 139 7.69 12.67 -4.00
C ASN A 139 7.98 12.95 -2.53
N LEU A 140 7.12 13.70 -1.84
CA LEU A 140 7.26 13.95 -0.40
C LEU A 140 7.22 12.63 0.38
N GLY A 141 6.22 11.79 0.13
CA GLY A 141 6.11 10.50 0.83
C GLY A 141 7.35 9.61 0.62
N LEU A 142 7.83 9.49 -0.62
CA LEU A 142 9.04 8.72 -0.90
C LEU A 142 10.31 9.36 -0.29
N SER A 143 10.40 10.69 -0.23
CA SER A 143 11.52 11.38 0.43
C SER A 143 11.50 11.16 1.94
N GLU A 144 10.31 11.16 2.57
CA GLU A 144 10.16 10.83 3.97
C GLU A 144 10.53 9.37 4.27
N MET A 145 10.10 8.43 3.40
CA MET A 145 10.54 7.04 3.49
C MET A 145 12.06 6.92 3.43
N TYR A 146 12.70 7.64 2.49
CA TYR A 146 14.16 7.67 2.40
C TYR A 146 14.81 8.24 3.66
N ARG A 147 14.26 9.33 4.19
CA ARG A 147 14.78 10.01 5.38
C ARG A 147 14.79 9.10 6.61
N VAL A 148 13.67 8.42 6.86
CA VAL A 148 13.51 7.60 8.08
C VAL A 148 14.09 6.19 7.95
N LEU A 149 14.40 5.72 6.74
CA LEU A 149 15.07 4.46 6.49
C LEU A 149 16.56 4.58 6.90
N GLU A 150 17.08 3.58 7.59
CA GLU A 150 18.49 3.48 7.93
C GLU A 150 19.36 3.27 6.70
N ASN A 151 20.67 3.56 6.80
CA ASN A 151 21.64 3.22 5.76
C ASN A 151 21.63 1.69 5.57
N ASP A 152 21.70 1.25 4.30
CA ASP A 152 21.52 -0.16 3.89
C ASP A 152 20.16 -0.77 4.20
N GLY A 153 19.22 0.03 4.73
CA GLY A 153 17.84 -0.37 4.96
C GLY A 153 17.09 -0.64 3.64
N ILE A 154 16.04 -1.45 3.71
CA ILE A 154 15.27 -1.90 2.56
C ILE A 154 13.89 -1.24 2.50
N LEU A 155 13.52 -0.74 1.33
CA LEU A 155 12.18 -0.27 0.98
C LEU A 155 11.48 -1.30 0.10
N LEU A 156 10.26 -1.69 0.49
CA LEU A 156 9.42 -2.65 -0.22
C LEU A 156 8.03 -2.04 -0.49
N ILE A 157 7.70 -1.81 -1.74
CA ILE A 157 6.41 -1.23 -2.15
C ILE A 157 5.67 -2.21 -3.06
N LEU A 158 4.44 -2.52 -2.71
CA LEU A 158 3.53 -3.37 -3.48
C LEU A 158 2.39 -2.52 -4.01
N GLU A 159 2.21 -2.47 -5.34
CA GLU A 159 1.15 -1.68 -5.97
C GLU A 159 0.47 -2.44 -7.11
N PRO A 160 -0.83 -2.21 -7.37
CA PRO A 160 -1.47 -2.75 -8.55
C PRO A 160 -0.80 -2.20 -9.81
N SER A 161 -0.76 -3.00 -10.84
CA SER A 161 -0.21 -2.63 -12.15
C SER A 161 -1.00 -3.26 -13.29
N LYS A 162 -0.71 -2.84 -14.51
CA LYS A 162 -1.39 -3.33 -15.71
C LYS A 162 -0.55 -4.41 -16.37
N PRO A 163 -1.09 -5.63 -16.52
CA PRO A 163 -0.40 -6.66 -17.28
C PRO A 163 -0.31 -6.28 -18.75
N SER A 164 0.81 -6.65 -19.39
CA SER A 164 1.05 -6.39 -20.81
C SER A 164 0.95 -7.64 -21.68
N ILE A 165 0.89 -8.83 -21.08
CA ILE A 165 0.99 -10.13 -21.76
C ILE A 165 -0.39 -10.61 -22.19
N PHE A 166 -0.54 -11.05 -23.44
CA PHE A 166 -1.73 -11.76 -23.94
C PHE A 166 -1.78 -13.19 -23.35
N PRO A 167 -2.95 -13.72 -22.97
CA PRO A 167 -4.30 -13.12 -22.90
C PRO A 167 -4.61 -12.39 -21.59
N ILE A 168 -3.66 -12.34 -20.66
CA ILE A 168 -3.88 -11.78 -19.29
C ILE A 168 -4.33 -10.33 -19.33
N LYS A 169 -3.77 -9.52 -20.24
CA LYS A 169 -4.18 -8.12 -20.43
C LYS A 169 -5.69 -8.00 -20.76
N GLN A 170 -6.20 -8.86 -21.63
CA GLN A 170 -7.60 -8.83 -22.04
C GLN A 170 -8.54 -9.25 -20.87
N ILE A 171 -8.19 -10.33 -20.19
CA ILE A 171 -8.91 -10.81 -19.01
C ILE A 171 -8.94 -9.73 -17.93
N TYR A 172 -7.79 -9.12 -17.64
CA TYR A 172 -7.66 -8.03 -16.68
C TYR A 172 -8.54 -6.83 -17.07
N ASN A 173 -8.48 -6.38 -18.33
CA ASN A 173 -9.28 -5.25 -18.79
C ASN A 173 -10.78 -5.56 -18.68
N THR A 174 -11.23 -6.74 -19.10
CA THR A 174 -12.64 -7.17 -18.96
C THR A 174 -13.07 -7.19 -17.49
N TYR A 175 -12.24 -7.74 -16.60
CA TYR A 175 -12.48 -7.75 -15.17
C TYR A 175 -12.62 -6.34 -14.59
N PHE A 176 -11.68 -5.44 -14.89
CA PHE A 176 -11.67 -4.07 -14.37
C PHE A 176 -12.77 -3.21 -14.95
N THR A 177 -13.21 -3.46 -16.21
CA THR A 177 -14.23 -2.66 -16.87
C THR A 177 -15.65 -3.08 -16.48
N TYR A 178 -15.91 -4.37 -16.31
CA TYR A 178 -17.27 -4.89 -16.14
C TYR A 178 -17.51 -5.52 -14.77
N VAL A 179 -16.59 -6.41 -14.31
CA VAL A 179 -16.81 -7.21 -13.10
C VAL A 179 -16.61 -6.38 -11.84
N LEU A 180 -15.51 -5.65 -11.77
CA LEU A 180 -15.15 -4.88 -10.58
C LEU A 180 -16.17 -3.77 -10.26
N PRO A 181 -16.67 -2.95 -11.23
CA PRO A 181 -17.72 -1.98 -10.96
C PRO A 181 -19.05 -2.63 -10.53
N PHE A 182 -19.38 -3.79 -11.10
CA PHE A 182 -20.60 -4.52 -10.75
C PHE A 182 -20.53 -5.03 -9.29
N LEU A 183 -19.44 -5.68 -8.90
CA LEU A 183 -19.23 -6.14 -7.52
C LEU A 183 -19.17 -4.96 -6.55
N GLY A 184 -18.53 -3.87 -6.95
CA GLY A 184 -18.49 -2.64 -6.16
C GLY A 184 -19.86 -2.08 -5.83
N LYS A 185 -20.79 -2.09 -6.78
CA LYS A 185 -22.17 -1.62 -6.57
C LYS A 185 -22.94 -2.47 -5.57
N ILE A 186 -22.68 -3.78 -5.51
CA ILE A 186 -23.41 -4.73 -4.65
C ILE A 186 -22.86 -4.71 -3.22
N ILE A 187 -21.54 -4.65 -3.06
CA ILE A 187 -20.88 -4.94 -1.79
C ILE A 187 -20.52 -3.66 -1.04
N SER A 188 -20.25 -2.56 -1.74
CA SER A 188 -19.77 -1.32 -1.12
C SER A 188 -20.91 -0.31 -0.90
N LYS A 189 -20.82 0.34 0.24
CA LYS A 189 -21.61 1.55 0.53
C LYS A 189 -21.09 2.80 -0.22
N ASP A 190 -19.86 2.75 -0.77
CA ASP A 190 -19.24 3.86 -1.50
C ASP A 190 -18.86 3.43 -2.92
N LYS A 191 -19.74 3.78 -3.88
CA LYS A 191 -19.56 3.48 -5.31
C LYS A 191 -18.34 4.21 -5.90
N MET A 192 -18.01 5.39 -5.37
CA MET A 192 -16.92 6.23 -5.88
C MET A 192 -15.55 5.63 -5.55
N ALA A 193 -15.43 4.90 -4.43
CA ALA A 193 -14.18 4.24 -4.05
C ALA A 193 -13.67 3.26 -5.12
N TYR A 194 -14.58 2.57 -5.84
CA TYR A 194 -14.19 1.64 -6.92
C TYR A 194 -13.80 2.35 -8.20
N THR A 195 -14.52 3.39 -8.56
CA THR A 195 -14.13 4.25 -9.69
C THR A 195 -12.77 4.85 -9.43
N TYR A 196 -12.53 5.31 -8.21
CA TYR A 196 -11.23 5.81 -7.79
C TYR A 196 -10.13 4.74 -7.86
N LEU A 197 -10.41 3.50 -7.40
CA LEU A 197 -9.47 2.39 -7.51
C LEU A 197 -9.01 2.20 -8.96
N ILE A 198 -9.95 2.09 -9.89
CA ILE A 198 -9.64 1.89 -11.32
C ILE A 198 -8.80 3.05 -11.84
N ASN A 199 -9.24 4.28 -11.60
CA ASN A 199 -8.58 5.47 -12.10
C ASN A 199 -7.19 5.64 -11.50
N SER A 200 -7.02 5.42 -10.19
CA SER A 200 -5.74 5.53 -9.50
C SER A 200 -4.71 4.51 -10.01
N VAL A 201 -5.15 3.28 -10.34
CA VAL A 201 -4.27 2.26 -10.96
C VAL A 201 -3.91 2.66 -12.38
N ASN A 202 -4.86 3.22 -13.14
CA ASN A 202 -4.65 3.65 -14.51
C ASN A 202 -3.63 4.79 -14.63
N GLU A 203 -3.61 5.70 -13.69
CA GLU A 203 -2.73 6.87 -13.65
C GLU A 203 -1.43 6.64 -12.87
N PHE A 204 -1.30 5.51 -12.17
CA PHE A 204 -0.07 5.24 -11.45
C PHE A 204 1.11 5.07 -12.41
N TYR A 205 2.30 5.34 -11.93
CA TYR A 205 3.53 5.30 -12.72
C TYR A 205 3.76 3.94 -13.39
N THR A 206 4.30 3.97 -14.60
CA THR A 206 4.87 2.77 -15.20
C THR A 206 6.07 2.29 -14.36
N LYS A 207 6.41 0.99 -14.49
CA LYS A 207 7.57 0.40 -13.81
C LYS A 207 8.84 1.24 -13.96
N THR A 208 9.13 1.66 -15.19
CA THR A 208 10.35 2.42 -15.52
C THR A 208 10.34 3.81 -14.90
N THR A 209 9.20 4.50 -14.95
CA THR A 209 9.06 5.84 -14.39
C THR A 209 9.15 5.82 -12.87
N PHE A 210 8.56 4.81 -12.21
CA PHE A 210 8.63 4.69 -10.76
C PHE A 210 10.04 4.36 -10.26
N LEU A 211 10.76 3.45 -10.94
CA LEU A 211 12.17 3.17 -10.62
C LEU A 211 13.07 4.40 -10.82
N LYS A 212 12.87 5.18 -11.89
CA LYS A 212 13.59 6.46 -12.08
C LYS A 212 13.32 7.43 -10.95
N LYS A 213 12.08 7.47 -10.46
CA LYS A 213 11.69 8.33 -9.34
C LYS A 213 12.38 7.91 -8.03
N LEU A 214 12.42 6.62 -7.71
CA LEU A 214 13.15 6.11 -6.54
C LEU A 214 14.65 6.50 -6.60
N LYS A 215 15.28 6.28 -7.76
CA LYS A 215 16.68 6.66 -7.97
C LYS A 215 16.92 8.16 -7.81
N LYS A 216 15.99 9.02 -8.31
CA LYS A 216 16.11 10.48 -8.19
C LYS A 216 16.05 10.94 -6.72
N ILE A 217 15.35 10.22 -5.84
CA ILE A 217 15.29 10.51 -4.40
C ILE A 217 16.58 10.12 -3.68
N GLY A 218 17.34 9.16 -4.22
CA GLY A 218 18.60 8.68 -3.66
C GLY A 218 18.63 7.17 -3.40
N PHE A 219 17.52 6.46 -3.61
CA PHE A 219 17.49 5.01 -3.46
C PHE A 219 18.41 4.30 -4.46
N LYS A 220 19.11 3.27 -3.99
CA LYS A 220 20.01 2.40 -4.75
C LYS A 220 19.38 1.02 -4.97
N ASP A 221 20.01 0.18 -5.75
CA ASP A 221 19.59 -1.21 -6.02
C ASP A 221 18.10 -1.36 -6.37
N CYS A 222 17.54 -0.33 -7.04
CA CYS A 222 16.11 -0.30 -7.35
C CYS A 222 15.73 -1.41 -8.33
N LYS A 223 14.89 -2.34 -7.89
CA LYS A 223 14.40 -3.49 -8.65
C LYS A 223 12.89 -3.48 -8.75
N HIS A 224 12.38 -4.08 -9.82
CA HIS A 224 10.95 -4.33 -10.04
C HIS A 224 10.72 -5.81 -10.30
N ILE A 225 9.78 -6.39 -9.57
CA ILE A 225 9.36 -7.79 -9.73
C ILE A 225 7.87 -7.80 -10.07
N PRO A 226 7.50 -8.23 -11.29
CA PRO A 226 6.09 -8.44 -11.63
C PRO A 226 5.55 -9.66 -10.88
N ILE A 227 4.37 -9.53 -10.31
CA ILE A 227 3.68 -10.62 -9.61
C ILE A 227 2.37 -10.90 -10.36
N THR A 228 1.98 -12.18 -10.42
CA THR A 228 0.75 -12.63 -11.10
C THR A 228 0.65 -12.03 -12.50
N PHE A 229 1.63 -12.36 -13.35
CA PHE A 229 1.73 -11.90 -14.75
C PHE A 229 1.72 -10.37 -14.92
N GLY A 230 2.09 -9.61 -13.89
CA GLY A 230 2.15 -8.15 -13.92
C GLY A 230 0.85 -7.45 -13.48
N ILE A 231 -0.10 -8.15 -12.86
CA ILE A 231 -1.27 -7.55 -12.22
C ILE A 231 -0.85 -6.73 -10.99
N VAL A 232 0.24 -7.13 -10.34
CA VAL A 232 0.83 -6.42 -9.21
C VAL A 232 2.33 -6.26 -9.43
N SER A 233 2.86 -5.14 -9.01
CA SER A 233 4.28 -4.79 -9.05
C SER A 233 4.84 -4.70 -7.64
N LEU A 234 5.92 -5.43 -7.38
CA LEU A 234 6.75 -5.26 -6.19
C LEU A 234 7.99 -4.44 -6.57
N TYR A 235 8.17 -3.33 -5.90
CA TYR A 235 9.36 -2.49 -6.02
C TYR A 235 10.22 -2.68 -4.77
N ILE A 236 11.51 -2.87 -4.98
CA ILE A 236 12.52 -3.07 -3.94
C ILE A 236 13.61 -2.04 -4.17
N ALA A 237 14.03 -1.38 -3.10
CA ALA A 237 15.12 -0.42 -3.17
C ALA A 237 15.89 -0.38 -1.84
N LYS A 238 17.12 0.11 -1.84
CA LYS A 238 17.95 0.33 -0.65
C LYS A 238 18.28 1.81 -0.50
N LYS A 239 18.56 2.21 0.72
CA LYS A 239 19.12 3.53 0.98
C LYS A 239 20.63 3.55 0.78
#